data_3f6b3a09d9db8a9a553834495875180a
#
_entry.id   3f6b3a09d9db8a9a553834495875180a
#
_cell.length_a   1.000
_cell.length_b   1.000
_cell.length_c   1.000
_cell.angle_alpha   90.00
_cell.angle_beta   90.00
_cell.angle_gamma   90.00
#
_symmetry.space_group_name_H-M   'P 1'
#
loop_
_entity.id
_entity.type
_entity.pdbx_description
1 polymer ?
#
loop_
_entity_poly.entity_id
_entity_poly.type
_entity_poly.pdbx_seq_one_letter_code
_entity_poly.pdbx_strand_id
1 'polypeptide(L)'
;MATFDVLCIGNAIVDILSRTDDSFLETNGIVKGAMNLIDAERAELLYGRIAGPATEMSGGSAGNTAAGVASLGGRSAYFGKVATDHLGRVFAHDIRAQGVAFDTRPLEKGSPTARSMIFVTPDGERSMNTYLGACVELGPEDVETSKVSDAKVTYFEGYLWDPPRAKEAIVMASKIAHEKKRQMAMTLSDPFCVDRYREEFLELMRSRTVDIVFANEDEAKSLYKTKSLETAIASMRMDCALSIITRSEKGAVVVTPDQTL
;
A
#
# COMPACT_ATOMS: atom_id res chain seq x y z
N MET A 1 -18.10 0.69 -20.87
CA MET A 1 -17.40 1.76 -20.11
C MET A 1 -16.82 1.14 -18.86
N ALA A 2 -15.71 1.68 -18.31
CA ALA A 2 -15.16 1.14 -17.07
C ALA A 2 -16.12 1.38 -15.89
N THR A 3 -16.32 0.35 -15.07
CA THR A 3 -17.15 0.42 -13.85
C THR A 3 -16.41 1.13 -12.72
N PHE A 4 -15.09 0.90 -12.63
CA PHE A 4 -14.25 1.52 -11.60
C PHE A 4 -13.28 2.53 -12.21
N ASP A 5 -13.06 3.63 -11.49
CA ASP A 5 -12.01 4.57 -11.84
C ASP A 5 -10.65 4.05 -11.43
N VAL A 6 -10.56 3.46 -10.23
CA VAL A 6 -9.34 2.80 -9.73
C VAL A 6 -9.68 1.48 -9.04
N LEU A 7 -8.92 0.44 -9.33
CA LEU A 7 -8.82 -0.79 -8.55
C LEU A 7 -7.48 -0.77 -7.82
N CYS A 8 -7.49 -0.85 -6.49
CA CYS A 8 -6.27 -0.91 -5.69
C CYS A 8 -5.96 -2.35 -5.25
N ILE A 9 -4.69 -2.73 -5.23
CA ILE A 9 -4.19 -4.02 -4.72
C ILE A 9 -3.17 -3.72 -3.62
N GLY A 10 -3.38 -4.24 -2.41
CA GLY A 10 -2.51 -3.91 -1.29
C GLY A 10 -2.66 -4.79 -0.07
N ASN A 11 -1.82 -4.52 0.92
CA ASN A 11 -1.89 -5.17 2.22
C ASN A 11 -3.12 -4.68 3.00
N ALA A 12 -4.09 -5.58 3.21
CA ALA A 12 -5.29 -5.28 3.99
C ALA A 12 -4.96 -5.31 5.49
N ILE A 13 -4.67 -4.15 6.05
CA ILE A 13 -4.19 -3.97 7.42
C ILE A 13 -5.26 -3.22 8.21
N VAL A 14 -5.58 -3.69 9.43
CA VAL A 14 -6.37 -2.92 10.38
C VAL A 14 -5.44 -2.03 11.19
N ASP A 15 -5.63 -0.72 11.12
CA ASP A 15 -4.95 0.23 11.97
C ASP A 15 -5.64 0.29 13.33
N ILE A 16 -4.88 0.10 14.41
CA ILE A 16 -5.33 0.13 15.80
C ILE A 16 -4.64 1.32 16.47
N LEU A 17 -5.34 2.44 16.51
CA LEU A 17 -4.81 3.68 17.07
C LEU A 17 -5.07 3.74 18.57
N SER A 18 -4.02 3.97 19.35
CA SER A 18 -4.09 4.17 20.78
C SER A 18 -3.20 5.33 21.21
N ARG A 19 -3.72 6.19 22.10
CA ARG A 19 -2.91 7.25 22.73
C ARG A 19 -2.11 6.63 23.87
N THR A 20 -0.85 7.03 23.97
CA THR A 20 0.06 6.56 25.00
C THR A 20 1.08 7.66 25.37
N ASP A 21 1.95 7.38 26.34
CA ASP A 21 3.08 8.22 26.70
C ASP A 21 4.43 7.59 26.30
N ASP A 22 5.51 8.36 26.46
CA ASP A 22 6.86 7.89 26.13
C ASP A 22 7.28 6.69 27.02
N SER A 23 6.82 6.65 28.28
CA SER A 23 7.15 5.57 29.22
C SER A 23 6.57 4.24 28.77
N PHE A 24 5.42 4.22 28.14
CA PHE A 24 4.85 3.02 27.52
C PHE A 24 5.74 2.53 26.36
N LEU A 25 6.20 3.44 25.50
CA LEU A 25 7.09 3.07 24.39
C LEU A 25 8.38 2.46 24.91
N GLU A 26 9.02 3.10 25.88
CA GLU A 26 10.27 2.61 26.51
C GLU A 26 10.07 1.24 27.17
N THR A 27 9.03 1.09 27.99
CA THR A 27 8.72 -0.18 28.69
C THR A 27 8.47 -1.33 27.72
N ASN A 28 7.92 -0.99 26.53
CA ASN A 28 7.64 -1.98 25.51
C ASN A 28 8.74 -2.08 24.43
N GLY A 29 9.86 -1.37 24.56
CA GLY A 29 10.96 -1.42 23.58
C GLY A 29 10.51 -0.99 22.19
N ILE A 30 9.63 0.02 22.10
CA ILE A 30 9.11 0.57 20.83
C ILE A 30 9.93 1.80 20.47
N VAL A 31 10.48 1.83 19.27
CA VAL A 31 11.21 2.98 18.77
C VAL A 31 10.20 4.07 18.38
N LYS A 32 10.28 5.23 19.04
CA LYS A 32 9.37 6.36 18.79
C LYS A 32 9.50 6.85 17.34
N GLY A 33 8.36 7.13 16.72
CA GLY A 33 8.27 7.67 15.36
C GLY A 33 8.65 6.69 14.25
N ALA A 34 8.95 5.43 14.58
CA ALA A 34 9.34 4.42 13.59
C ALA A 34 8.19 3.51 13.20
N MET A 35 8.29 2.92 11.99
CA MET A 35 7.49 1.80 11.55
C MET A 35 8.34 0.52 11.68
N ASN A 36 7.83 -0.44 12.46
CA ASN A 36 8.49 -1.72 12.70
C ASN A 36 7.60 -2.86 12.24
N LEU A 37 8.16 -3.81 11.49
CA LEU A 37 7.51 -5.09 11.25
C LEU A 37 7.76 -5.99 12.47
N ILE A 38 6.69 -6.63 12.95
CA ILE A 38 6.70 -7.50 14.11
C ILE A 38 6.06 -8.85 13.79
N ASP A 39 6.38 -9.86 14.58
CA ASP A 39 5.77 -11.19 14.48
C ASP A 39 4.40 -11.26 15.20
N ALA A 40 3.75 -12.42 15.08
CA ALA A 40 2.44 -12.66 15.67
C ALA A 40 2.44 -12.58 17.21
N GLU A 41 3.48 -13.12 17.85
CA GLU A 41 3.61 -13.12 19.33
C GLU A 41 3.74 -11.70 19.86
N ARG A 42 4.59 -10.90 19.21
CA ARG A 42 4.77 -9.50 19.56
C ARG A 42 3.49 -8.67 19.32
N ALA A 43 2.77 -8.97 18.24
CA ALA A 43 1.51 -8.31 17.95
C ALA A 43 0.44 -8.60 19.01
N GLU A 44 0.30 -9.86 19.45
CA GLU A 44 -0.60 -10.23 20.56
C GLU A 44 -0.20 -9.55 21.86
N LEU A 45 1.09 -9.55 22.18
CA LEU A 45 1.62 -8.92 23.38
C LEU A 45 1.28 -7.43 23.44
N LEU A 46 1.54 -6.69 22.34
CA LEU A 46 1.30 -5.26 22.28
C LEU A 46 -0.20 -4.94 22.31
N TYR A 47 -1.01 -5.72 21.58
CA TYR A 47 -2.47 -5.56 21.58
C TYR A 47 -3.04 -5.73 22.99
N GLY A 48 -2.60 -6.77 23.72
CA GLY A 48 -3.02 -7.02 25.10
C GLY A 48 -2.57 -5.97 26.12
N ARG A 49 -1.58 -5.13 25.77
CA ARG A 49 -1.07 -4.06 26.64
C ARG A 49 -1.74 -2.70 26.39
N ILE A 50 -2.62 -2.59 25.40
CA ILE A 50 -3.42 -1.38 25.19
C ILE A 50 -4.40 -1.24 26.37
N ALA A 51 -4.12 -0.31 27.26
CA ALA A 51 -4.90 -0.11 28.49
C ALA A 51 -6.06 0.88 28.34
N GLY A 52 -6.09 1.67 27.27
CA GLY A 52 -7.07 2.72 27.01
C GLY A 52 -7.96 2.43 25.81
N PRO A 53 -8.83 3.38 25.45
CA PRO A 53 -9.62 3.27 24.22
C PRO A 53 -8.71 3.17 23.00
N ALA A 54 -8.99 2.21 22.14
CA ALA A 54 -8.36 2.08 20.83
C ALA A 54 -9.41 2.21 19.73
N THR A 55 -9.02 2.80 18.62
CA THR A 55 -9.84 2.90 17.43
C THR A 55 -9.32 1.92 16.39
N GLU A 56 -10.17 0.99 15.97
CA GLU A 56 -9.86 0.04 14.90
C GLU A 56 -10.51 0.53 13.60
N MET A 57 -9.73 0.60 12.53
CA MET A 57 -10.22 1.04 11.21
C MET A 57 -9.47 0.35 10.09
N SER A 58 -10.05 0.31 8.89
CA SER A 58 -9.33 -0.13 7.70
C SER A 58 -8.16 0.81 7.40
N GLY A 59 -7.02 0.24 7.08
CA GLY A 59 -5.78 0.95 6.78
C GLY A 59 -5.01 0.29 5.64
N GLY A 60 -3.70 0.47 5.66
CA GLY A 60 -2.81 0.06 4.57
C GLY A 60 -2.77 1.09 3.44
N SER A 61 -1.61 1.21 2.79
CA SER A 61 -1.33 2.25 1.79
C SER A 61 -2.33 2.25 0.63
N ALA A 62 -2.55 1.10 0.00
CA ALA A 62 -3.49 1.00 -1.11
C ALA A 62 -4.96 1.05 -0.65
N GLY A 63 -5.27 0.58 0.57
CA GLY A 63 -6.60 0.72 1.16
C GLY A 63 -6.96 2.19 1.34
N ASN A 64 -6.05 2.98 1.90
CA ASN A 64 -6.20 4.43 2.06
C ASN A 64 -6.30 5.15 0.71
N THR A 65 -5.60 4.68 -0.32
CA THR A 65 -5.72 5.20 -1.69
C THR A 65 -7.12 4.94 -2.26
N ALA A 66 -7.66 3.73 -2.10
CA ALA A 66 -9.01 3.38 -2.55
C ALA A 66 -10.08 4.22 -1.84
N ALA A 67 -9.96 4.38 -0.51
CA ALA A 67 -10.84 5.24 0.29
C ALA A 67 -10.73 6.71 -0.13
N GLY A 68 -9.53 7.22 -0.40
CA GLY A 68 -9.30 8.56 -0.90
C GLY A 68 -9.98 8.82 -2.25
N VAL A 69 -9.90 7.88 -3.18
CA VAL A 69 -10.60 7.96 -4.47
C VAL A 69 -12.12 8.02 -4.26
N ALA A 70 -12.66 7.15 -3.38
CA ALA A 70 -14.09 7.14 -3.08
C ALA A 70 -14.54 8.46 -2.43
N SER A 71 -13.78 9.00 -1.49
CA SER A 71 -14.08 10.27 -0.81
C SER A 71 -14.14 11.47 -1.75
N LEU A 72 -13.41 11.40 -2.87
CA LEU A 72 -13.41 12.41 -3.94
C LEU A 72 -14.51 12.16 -5.00
N GLY A 73 -15.39 11.19 -4.76
CA GLY A 73 -16.50 10.86 -5.67
C GLY A 73 -16.12 9.89 -6.80
N GLY A 74 -14.91 9.33 -6.79
CA GLY A 74 -14.50 8.28 -7.72
C GLY A 74 -15.05 6.92 -7.30
N ARG A 75 -15.16 5.99 -8.26
CA ARG A 75 -15.56 4.61 -8.01
C ARG A 75 -14.32 3.75 -7.83
N SER A 76 -14.11 3.23 -6.65
CA SER A 76 -12.94 2.41 -6.32
C SER A 76 -13.31 0.98 -5.93
N ALA A 77 -12.38 0.06 -6.20
CA ALA A 77 -12.41 -1.31 -5.73
C ALA A 77 -11.07 -1.66 -5.07
N TYR A 78 -11.05 -2.70 -4.28
CA TYR A 78 -9.86 -3.10 -3.54
C TYR A 78 -9.69 -4.62 -3.53
N PHE A 79 -8.47 -5.08 -3.81
CA PHE A 79 -8.02 -6.46 -3.55
C PHE A 79 -7.01 -6.45 -2.40
N GLY A 80 -7.29 -7.23 -1.39
CA GLY A 80 -6.41 -7.45 -0.26
C GLY A 80 -6.91 -8.63 0.57
N LYS A 81 -6.02 -9.33 1.25
CA LYS A 81 -6.38 -10.55 1.98
C LYS A 81 -6.56 -10.26 3.46
N VAL A 82 -7.71 -10.60 3.99
CA VAL A 82 -8.01 -10.64 5.43
C VAL A 82 -8.33 -12.07 5.85
N ALA A 83 -8.34 -12.38 7.15
CA ALA A 83 -8.81 -13.65 7.67
C ALA A 83 -10.30 -13.60 8.07
N THR A 84 -10.90 -14.76 8.36
CA THR A 84 -12.27 -14.89 8.88
C THR A 84 -12.35 -14.61 10.40
N ASP A 85 -11.64 -13.60 10.88
CA ASP A 85 -11.57 -13.20 12.28
C ASP A 85 -12.29 -11.87 12.55
N HIS A 86 -12.17 -11.36 13.78
CA HIS A 86 -12.78 -10.08 14.17
C HIS A 86 -12.24 -8.93 13.33
N LEU A 87 -10.91 -8.80 13.23
CA LEU A 87 -10.28 -7.69 12.50
C LEU A 87 -10.57 -7.76 11.00
N GLY A 88 -10.69 -8.96 10.41
CA GLY A 88 -11.12 -9.12 9.02
C GLY A 88 -12.53 -8.61 8.77
N ARG A 89 -13.45 -8.80 9.73
CA ARG A 89 -14.80 -8.21 9.66
C ARG A 89 -14.77 -6.69 9.82
N VAL A 90 -13.95 -6.17 10.74
CA VAL A 90 -13.75 -4.72 10.91
C VAL A 90 -13.26 -4.11 9.62
N PHE A 91 -12.18 -4.65 9.03
CA PHE A 91 -11.63 -4.17 7.77
C PHE A 91 -12.69 -4.17 6.65
N ALA A 92 -13.36 -5.31 6.44
CA ALA A 92 -14.33 -5.46 5.37
C ALA A 92 -15.55 -4.54 5.52
N HIS A 93 -16.02 -4.34 6.76
CA HIS A 93 -17.11 -3.42 7.05
C HIS A 93 -16.70 -1.97 6.79
N ASP A 94 -15.56 -1.56 7.34
CA ASP A 94 -15.12 -0.17 7.32
C ASP A 94 -14.74 0.29 5.90
N ILE A 95 -13.97 -0.49 5.16
CA ILE A 95 -13.59 -0.11 3.78
C ILE A 95 -14.82 -0.01 2.86
N ARG A 96 -15.82 -0.89 3.04
CA ARG A 96 -17.10 -0.79 2.30
C ARG A 96 -17.93 0.41 2.71
N ALA A 97 -17.94 0.76 4.00
CA ALA A 97 -18.63 1.95 4.51
C ALA A 97 -18.05 3.25 3.91
N GLN A 98 -16.77 3.23 3.52
CA GLN A 98 -16.09 4.32 2.82
C GLN A 98 -16.42 4.36 1.31
N GLY A 99 -17.26 3.45 0.81
CA GLY A 99 -17.68 3.42 -0.60
C GLY A 99 -16.77 2.61 -1.53
N VAL A 100 -15.84 1.83 -0.98
CA VAL A 100 -14.93 0.97 -1.76
C VAL A 100 -15.55 -0.42 -1.96
N ALA A 101 -15.58 -0.93 -3.19
CA ALA A 101 -15.97 -2.31 -3.45
C ALA A 101 -14.89 -3.29 -2.98
N PHE A 102 -15.22 -4.13 -2.02
CA PHE A 102 -14.31 -5.12 -1.43
C PHE A 102 -14.99 -6.47 -1.26
N ASP A 103 -14.59 -7.45 -2.06
CA ASP A 103 -15.20 -8.80 -2.07
C ASP A 103 -14.15 -9.92 -2.09
N THR A 104 -12.87 -9.60 -1.87
CA THR A 104 -11.80 -10.61 -1.80
C THR A 104 -12.15 -11.67 -0.75
N ARG A 105 -12.09 -12.93 -1.16
CA ARG A 105 -12.43 -14.05 -0.28
C ARG A 105 -11.48 -14.10 0.92
N PRO A 106 -11.99 -14.07 2.16
CA PRO A 106 -11.13 -14.11 3.33
C PRO A 106 -10.42 -15.46 3.48
N LEU A 107 -9.26 -15.45 4.12
CA LEU A 107 -8.51 -16.64 4.49
C LEU A 107 -9.25 -17.38 5.60
N GLU A 108 -9.64 -18.63 5.35
CA GLU A 108 -10.42 -19.43 6.31
C GLU A 108 -9.56 -20.08 7.39
N LYS A 109 -8.29 -20.38 7.04
CA LYS A 109 -7.32 -21.03 7.94
C LYS A 109 -5.93 -20.43 7.72
N GLY A 110 -5.16 -20.25 8.78
CA GLY A 110 -3.79 -19.72 8.69
C GLY A 110 -3.61 -18.50 9.58
N SER A 111 -2.85 -17.54 9.08
CA SER A 111 -2.52 -16.32 9.80
C SER A 111 -3.74 -15.44 10.04
N PRO A 112 -3.87 -14.79 11.21
CA PRO A 112 -4.92 -13.81 11.46
C PRO A 112 -4.74 -12.57 10.58
N THR A 113 -5.78 -11.75 10.52
CA THR A 113 -5.78 -10.48 9.79
C THR A 113 -4.62 -9.59 10.21
N ALA A 114 -4.00 -8.94 9.23
CA ALA A 114 -2.93 -7.98 9.46
C ALA A 114 -3.41 -6.81 10.31
N ARG A 115 -2.53 -6.33 11.18
CA ARG A 115 -2.82 -5.19 12.08
C ARG A 115 -1.58 -4.36 12.34
N SER A 116 -1.79 -3.07 12.47
CA SER A 116 -0.75 -2.11 12.85
C SER A 116 -1.17 -1.42 14.15
N MET A 117 -0.48 -1.70 15.26
CA MET A 117 -0.65 -0.94 16.49
C MET A 117 0.08 0.39 16.34
N ILE A 118 -0.69 1.47 16.31
CA ILE A 118 -0.21 2.84 16.13
C ILE A 118 -0.35 3.57 17.46
N PHE A 119 0.78 3.72 18.14
CA PHE A 119 0.87 4.42 19.41
C PHE A 119 1.18 5.89 19.14
N VAL A 120 0.29 6.78 19.62
CA VAL A 120 0.38 8.22 19.42
C VAL A 120 0.74 8.89 20.73
N THR A 121 1.92 9.50 20.81
CA THR A 121 2.40 10.25 21.96
C THR A 121 1.84 11.68 21.99
N PRO A 122 1.89 12.41 23.16
CA PRO A 122 1.30 13.74 23.30
C PRO A 122 1.84 14.80 22.33
N ASP A 123 3.06 14.62 21.82
CA ASP A 123 3.67 15.48 20.79
C ASP A 123 3.17 15.17 19.36
N GLY A 124 2.28 14.17 19.22
CA GLY A 124 1.69 13.79 17.94
C GLY A 124 2.51 12.76 17.15
N GLU A 125 3.66 12.29 17.69
CA GLU A 125 4.46 11.26 17.03
C GLU A 125 3.73 9.91 16.99
N ARG A 126 3.84 9.21 15.85
CA ARG A 126 3.18 7.95 15.58
C ARG A 126 4.21 6.82 15.48
N SER A 127 4.17 5.89 16.42
CA SER A 127 5.04 4.71 16.45
C SER A 127 4.25 3.49 16.00
N MET A 128 4.59 2.94 14.85
CA MET A 128 3.82 1.88 14.18
C MET A 128 4.49 0.52 14.39
N ASN A 129 3.69 -0.48 14.74
CA ASN A 129 4.14 -1.86 14.94
C ASN A 129 3.22 -2.77 14.15
N THR A 130 3.68 -3.23 12.98
CA THR A 130 2.85 -3.87 11.97
C THR A 130 3.14 -5.35 11.86
N TYR A 131 2.10 -6.16 12.04
CA TYR A 131 2.07 -7.58 11.74
C TYR A 131 1.30 -7.81 10.45
N LEU A 132 1.95 -8.43 9.46
CA LEU A 132 1.38 -8.58 8.11
C LEU A 132 0.33 -9.69 8.02
N GLY A 133 0.41 -10.73 8.85
CA GLY A 133 -0.63 -11.75 8.96
C GLY A 133 -1.15 -12.28 7.62
N ALA A 134 -2.47 -12.33 7.48
CA ALA A 134 -3.15 -12.88 6.29
C ALA A 134 -2.86 -12.10 4.99
N CYS A 135 -2.41 -10.84 5.04
CA CYS A 135 -2.24 -10.07 3.82
C CYS A 135 -1.11 -10.61 2.91
N VAL A 136 -0.13 -11.34 3.45
CA VAL A 136 0.93 -11.98 2.68
C VAL A 136 0.45 -13.20 1.87
N GLU A 137 -0.76 -13.67 2.11
CA GLU A 137 -1.38 -14.79 1.40
C GLU A 137 -2.16 -14.36 0.15
N LEU A 138 -2.13 -13.06 -0.19
CA LEU A 138 -2.72 -12.58 -1.44
C LEU A 138 -2.04 -13.27 -2.63
N GLY A 139 -2.85 -13.81 -3.54
CA GLY A 139 -2.35 -14.56 -4.70
C GLY A 139 -3.20 -14.37 -5.96
N PRO A 140 -2.82 -15.02 -7.07
CA PRO A 140 -3.53 -14.91 -8.35
C PRO A 140 -5.01 -15.28 -8.27
N GLU A 141 -5.41 -16.19 -7.39
CA GLU A 141 -6.80 -16.59 -7.17
C GLU A 141 -7.68 -15.48 -6.58
N ASP A 142 -7.07 -14.45 -6.00
CA ASP A 142 -7.77 -13.28 -5.46
C ASP A 142 -7.98 -12.18 -6.51
N VAL A 143 -7.36 -12.32 -7.69
CA VAL A 143 -7.47 -11.36 -8.80
C VAL A 143 -8.71 -11.69 -9.62
N GLU A 144 -9.78 -10.95 -9.41
CA GLU A 144 -10.99 -11.07 -10.21
C GLU A 144 -10.82 -10.36 -11.55
N THR A 145 -10.70 -11.15 -12.63
CA THR A 145 -10.45 -10.67 -14.00
C THR A 145 -11.45 -9.61 -14.47
N SER A 146 -12.72 -9.75 -14.10
CA SER A 146 -13.78 -8.78 -14.44
C SER A 146 -13.49 -7.41 -13.85
N LYS A 147 -13.13 -7.32 -12.58
CA LYS A 147 -12.83 -6.05 -11.90
C LYS A 147 -11.60 -5.36 -12.47
N VAL A 148 -10.52 -6.12 -12.77
CA VAL A 148 -9.34 -5.56 -13.44
C VAL A 148 -9.70 -5.02 -14.83
N SER A 149 -10.46 -5.79 -15.62
CA SER A 149 -10.91 -5.39 -16.94
C SER A 149 -11.78 -4.13 -16.92
N ASP A 150 -12.56 -3.95 -15.86
CA ASP A 150 -13.52 -2.87 -15.67
C ASP A 150 -12.98 -1.66 -14.88
N ALA A 151 -11.71 -1.68 -14.50
CA ALA A 151 -11.02 -0.55 -13.90
C ALA A 151 -10.29 0.29 -14.97
N LYS A 152 -10.31 1.62 -14.86
CA LYS A 152 -9.49 2.49 -15.73
C LYS A 152 -8.01 2.34 -15.40
N VAL A 153 -7.69 2.32 -14.11
CA VAL A 153 -6.35 2.15 -13.56
C VAL A 153 -6.38 1.06 -12.51
N THR A 154 -5.44 0.12 -12.57
CA THR A 154 -5.15 -0.81 -11.47
C THR A 154 -3.88 -0.35 -10.77
N TYR A 155 -3.98 -0.03 -9.49
CA TYR A 155 -2.91 0.51 -8.66
C TYR A 155 -2.47 -0.52 -7.62
N PHE A 156 -1.16 -0.65 -7.40
CA PHE A 156 -0.61 -1.50 -6.34
C PHE A 156 0.51 -0.82 -5.56
N GLU A 157 0.74 -1.29 -4.35
CA GLU A 157 1.82 -0.82 -3.48
C GLU A 157 3.08 -1.68 -3.64
N GLY A 158 4.26 -1.03 -3.62
CA GLY A 158 5.55 -1.70 -3.74
C GLY A 158 5.80 -2.75 -2.66
N TYR A 159 5.23 -2.59 -1.47
CA TYR A 159 5.29 -3.58 -0.38
C TYR A 159 4.81 -4.98 -0.78
N LEU A 160 3.89 -5.09 -1.74
CA LEU A 160 3.43 -6.38 -2.25
C LEU A 160 4.49 -7.11 -3.10
N TRP A 161 5.62 -6.50 -3.32
CA TRP A 161 6.71 -7.15 -4.05
C TRP A 161 7.53 -8.12 -3.19
N ASP A 162 7.36 -8.10 -1.85
CA ASP A 162 7.96 -9.07 -0.92
C ASP A 162 7.38 -10.50 -1.08
N PRO A 163 6.03 -10.73 -1.00
CA PRO A 163 5.48 -12.07 -1.13
C PRO A 163 5.47 -12.56 -2.59
N PRO A 164 6.05 -13.74 -2.91
CA PRO A 164 6.12 -14.24 -4.29
C PRO A 164 4.74 -14.37 -4.97
N ARG A 165 3.71 -14.82 -4.24
CA ARG A 165 2.35 -14.97 -4.76
C ARG A 165 1.70 -13.64 -5.11
N ALA A 166 1.98 -12.60 -4.35
CA ALA A 166 1.51 -11.25 -4.65
C ALA A 166 2.16 -10.70 -5.94
N LYS A 167 3.45 -10.99 -6.17
CA LYS A 167 4.10 -10.68 -7.46
C LYS A 167 3.37 -11.33 -8.63
N GLU A 168 3.04 -12.62 -8.52
CA GLU A 168 2.29 -13.35 -9.56
C GLU A 168 0.91 -12.72 -9.80
N ALA A 169 0.20 -12.35 -8.73
CA ALA A 169 -1.09 -11.68 -8.80
C ALA A 169 -0.99 -10.33 -9.54
N ILE A 170 0.02 -9.51 -9.23
CA ILE A 170 0.25 -8.20 -9.87
C ILE A 170 0.59 -8.38 -11.36
N VAL A 171 1.48 -9.32 -11.70
CA VAL A 171 1.83 -9.60 -13.12
C VAL A 171 0.61 -10.10 -13.90
N MET A 172 -0.23 -10.94 -13.28
CA MET A 172 -1.48 -11.38 -13.88
C MET A 172 -2.45 -10.20 -14.10
N ALA A 173 -2.63 -9.35 -13.10
CA ALA A 173 -3.47 -8.16 -13.20
C ALA A 173 -2.99 -7.21 -14.30
N SER A 174 -1.66 -7.01 -14.43
CA SER A 174 -1.08 -6.17 -15.48
C SER A 174 -1.41 -6.69 -16.88
N LYS A 175 -1.28 -7.99 -17.12
CA LYS A 175 -1.63 -8.60 -18.42
C LYS A 175 -3.10 -8.37 -18.75
N ILE A 176 -4.01 -8.63 -17.80
CA ILE A 176 -5.44 -8.42 -17.98
C ILE A 176 -5.74 -6.93 -18.27
N ALA A 177 -5.14 -6.01 -17.52
CA ALA A 177 -5.33 -4.58 -17.70
C ALA A 177 -4.91 -4.14 -19.11
N HIS A 178 -3.70 -4.51 -19.56
CA HIS A 178 -3.18 -4.11 -20.86
C HIS A 178 -3.93 -4.74 -22.03
N GLU A 179 -4.38 -6.00 -21.93
CA GLU A 179 -5.28 -6.61 -22.92
C GLU A 179 -6.57 -5.82 -23.13
N LYS A 180 -7.03 -5.12 -22.10
CA LYS A 180 -8.22 -4.26 -22.12
C LYS A 180 -7.90 -2.77 -22.34
N LYS A 181 -6.64 -2.44 -22.67
CA LYS A 181 -6.15 -1.06 -22.84
C LYS A 181 -6.39 -0.20 -21.59
N ARG A 182 -6.18 -0.80 -20.41
CA ARG A 182 -6.21 -0.15 -19.10
C ARG A 182 -4.79 0.07 -18.62
N GLN A 183 -4.63 0.91 -17.62
CA GLN A 183 -3.32 1.30 -17.11
C GLN A 183 -3.00 0.58 -15.79
N MET A 184 -1.71 0.32 -15.59
CA MET A 184 -1.16 -0.12 -14.32
C MET A 184 -0.41 1.02 -13.65
N ALA A 185 -0.67 1.20 -12.36
CA ALA A 185 0.03 2.19 -11.53
C ALA A 185 0.66 1.53 -10.30
N MET A 186 1.81 2.03 -9.85
CA MET A 186 2.44 1.59 -8.61
C MET A 186 2.91 2.78 -7.78
N THR A 187 2.97 2.60 -6.45
CA THR A 187 3.82 3.42 -5.59
C THR A 187 5.08 2.67 -5.22
N LEU A 188 6.20 3.36 -5.09
CA LEU A 188 7.47 2.77 -4.65
C LEU A 188 7.46 2.40 -3.16
N SER A 189 6.52 2.93 -2.39
CA SER A 189 6.19 2.64 -0.98
C SER A 189 7.16 3.20 0.05
N ASP A 190 8.42 2.80 0.04
CA ASP A 190 9.47 3.39 0.86
C ASP A 190 10.88 3.13 0.27
N PRO A 191 11.93 3.87 0.71
CA PRO A 191 13.30 3.67 0.22
C PRO A 191 13.88 2.27 0.48
N PHE A 192 13.49 1.59 1.58
CA PHE A 192 13.99 0.24 1.87
C PHE A 192 13.40 -0.80 0.91
N CYS A 193 12.14 -0.64 0.55
CA CYS A 193 11.49 -1.44 -0.47
C CYS A 193 12.17 -1.24 -1.83
N VAL A 194 12.42 0.02 -2.19
CA VAL A 194 13.16 0.38 -3.42
C VAL A 194 14.56 -0.22 -3.42
N ASP A 195 15.30 -0.14 -2.32
CA ASP A 195 16.66 -0.69 -2.25
C ASP A 195 16.70 -2.19 -2.46
N ARG A 196 15.70 -2.92 -1.94
CA ARG A 196 15.60 -4.38 -2.12
C ARG A 196 15.22 -4.79 -3.54
N TYR A 197 14.29 -4.08 -4.16
CA TYR A 197 13.66 -4.48 -5.43
C TYR A 197 13.93 -3.53 -6.59
N ARG A 198 14.98 -2.71 -6.50
CA ARG A 198 15.33 -1.67 -7.47
C ARG A 198 15.30 -2.14 -8.91
N GLU A 199 16.04 -3.21 -9.21
CA GLU A 199 16.16 -3.69 -10.58
C GLU A 199 14.81 -4.22 -11.11
N GLU A 200 14.03 -4.89 -10.24
CA GLU A 200 12.70 -5.37 -10.61
C GLU A 200 11.74 -4.19 -10.83
N PHE A 201 11.79 -3.15 -10.00
CA PHE A 201 10.96 -1.95 -10.20
C PHE A 201 11.32 -1.21 -11.49
N LEU A 202 12.61 -1.07 -11.78
CA LEU A 202 13.06 -0.49 -13.06
C LEU A 202 12.60 -1.33 -14.24
N GLU A 203 12.64 -2.66 -14.14
CA GLU A 203 12.14 -3.56 -15.18
C GLU A 203 10.64 -3.40 -15.40
N LEU A 204 9.83 -3.29 -14.34
CA LEU A 204 8.39 -3.04 -14.44
C LEU A 204 8.08 -1.73 -15.21
N MET A 205 8.88 -0.70 -14.98
CA MET A 205 8.74 0.59 -15.66
C MET A 205 9.17 0.51 -17.13
N ARG A 206 10.34 -0.05 -17.40
CA ARG A 206 10.95 -0.15 -18.74
C ARG A 206 10.20 -1.09 -19.66
N SER A 207 9.72 -2.21 -19.14
CA SER A 207 8.89 -3.17 -19.89
C SER A 207 7.46 -2.68 -20.14
N ARG A 208 7.08 -1.54 -19.56
CA ARG A 208 5.70 -1.05 -19.59
C ARG A 208 4.69 -1.99 -18.91
N THR A 209 5.15 -2.83 -18.00
CA THR A 209 4.26 -3.57 -17.07
C THR A 209 3.56 -2.59 -16.14
N VAL A 210 4.22 -1.48 -15.82
CA VAL A 210 3.67 -0.32 -15.09
C VAL A 210 3.74 0.91 -15.97
N ASP A 211 2.61 1.62 -16.08
CA ASP A 211 2.46 2.84 -16.88
C ASP A 211 2.65 4.11 -16.05
N ILE A 212 2.28 4.05 -14.77
CA ILE A 212 2.24 5.21 -13.85
C ILE A 212 2.99 4.85 -12.57
N VAL A 213 3.94 5.69 -12.17
CA VAL A 213 4.70 5.52 -10.92
C VAL A 213 4.49 6.70 -10.00
N PHE A 214 4.17 6.41 -8.75
CA PHE A 214 4.16 7.36 -7.64
C PHE A 214 5.37 7.13 -6.75
N ALA A 215 6.05 8.21 -6.40
CA ALA A 215 7.18 8.19 -5.49
C ALA A 215 7.20 9.45 -4.64
N ASN A 216 7.85 9.40 -3.49
CA ASN A 216 8.34 10.62 -2.86
C ASN A 216 9.76 10.95 -3.36
N GLU A 217 10.30 12.08 -2.91
CA GLU A 217 11.63 12.56 -3.34
C GLU A 217 12.74 11.57 -2.98
N ASP A 218 12.68 10.95 -1.80
CA ASP A 218 13.71 10.02 -1.32
C ASP A 218 13.62 8.65 -2.03
N GLU A 219 12.42 8.16 -2.29
CA GLU A 219 12.18 6.96 -3.08
C GLU A 219 12.71 7.12 -4.51
N ALA A 220 12.43 8.26 -5.16
CA ALA A 220 12.92 8.54 -6.50
C ALA A 220 14.47 8.59 -6.54
N LYS A 221 15.09 9.24 -5.55
CA LYS A 221 16.55 9.28 -5.41
C LYS A 221 17.15 7.90 -5.14
N SER A 222 16.51 7.09 -4.26
CA SER A 222 16.91 5.72 -3.98
C SER A 222 16.85 4.86 -5.24
N LEU A 223 15.78 4.93 -6.02
CA LEU A 223 15.60 4.15 -7.25
C LEU A 223 16.75 4.31 -8.22
N TYR A 224 17.27 5.53 -8.38
CA TYR A 224 18.36 5.83 -9.30
C TYR A 224 19.72 6.02 -8.62
N LYS A 225 19.85 5.66 -7.33
CA LYS A 225 21.10 5.79 -6.56
C LYS A 225 21.74 7.17 -6.69
N THR A 226 20.94 8.22 -6.63
CA THR A 226 21.39 9.61 -6.79
C THR A 226 20.98 10.47 -5.59
N LYS A 227 21.72 11.56 -5.36
CA LYS A 227 21.36 12.59 -4.39
C LYS A 227 20.59 13.76 -5.03
N SER A 228 20.57 13.84 -6.37
CA SER A 228 19.92 14.92 -7.12
C SER A 228 18.53 14.48 -7.56
N LEU A 229 17.52 15.27 -7.17
CA LEU A 229 16.15 15.08 -7.65
C LEU A 229 16.06 15.29 -9.17
N GLU A 230 16.77 16.25 -9.71
CA GLU A 230 16.80 16.55 -11.15
C GLU A 230 17.31 15.34 -11.95
N THR A 231 18.35 14.66 -11.44
CA THR A 231 18.86 13.42 -12.04
C THR A 231 17.83 12.31 -11.97
N ALA A 232 17.14 12.14 -10.83
CA ALA A 232 16.08 11.14 -10.69
C ALA A 232 14.92 11.43 -11.67
N ILE A 233 14.47 12.68 -11.77
CA ILE A 233 13.43 13.12 -12.72
C ILE A 233 13.83 12.79 -14.17
N ALA A 234 15.06 13.13 -14.56
CA ALA A 234 15.55 12.86 -15.90
C ALA A 234 15.56 11.36 -16.23
N SER A 235 15.92 10.52 -15.27
CA SER A 235 15.91 9.06 -15.42
C SER A 235 14.47 8.50 -15.47
N MET A 236 13.59 8.95 -14.59
CA MET A 236 12.16 8.54 -14.59
C MET A 236 11.47 8.89 -15.91
N ARG A 237 11.81 10.03 -16.51
CA ARG A 237 11.31 10.43 -17.82
C ARG A 237 11.60 9.40 -18.91
N MET A 238 12.77 8.77 -18.86
CA MET A 238 13.17 7.76 -19.84
C MET A 238 12.51 6.39 -19.58
N ASP A 239 12.29 6.07 -18.31
CA ASP A 239 11.89 4.73 -17.90
C ASP A 239 10.39 4.55 -17.77
N CYS A 240 9.59 5.61 -17.56
CA CYS A 240 8.14 5.51 -17.31
C CYS A 240 7.31 6.46 -18.19
N ALA A 241 6.07 6.08 -18.49
CA ALA A 241 5.17 6.93 -19.26
C ALA A 241 4.67 8.14 -18.46
N LEU A 242 4.40 7.93 -17.17
CA LEU A 242 3.96 8.98 -16.26
C LEU A 242 4.53 8.72 -14.86
N SER A 243 5.21 9.71 -14.30
CA SER A 243 5.70 9.64 -12.92
C SER A 243 5.24 10.84 -12.12
N ILE A 244 4.80 10.60 -10.89
CA ILE A 244 4.39 11.64 -9.95
C ILE A 244 5.29 11.56 -8.73
N ILE A 245 6.04 12.64 -8.46
CA ILE A 245 6.98 12.70 -7.33
C ILE A 245 6.44 13.71 -6.32
N THR A 246 6.01 13.23 -5.16
CA THR A 246 5.55 14.08 -4.06
C THR A 246 6.73 14.68 -3.30
N ARG A 247 6.58 15.93 -2.84
CA ARG A 247 7.63 16.74 -2.22
C ARG A 247 7.18 17.43 -0.94
N SER A 248 6.31 16.75 -0.18
CA SER A 248 5.71 17.28 1.06
C SER A 248 5.09 18.67 0.83
N GLU A 249 5.46 19.68 1.63
CA GLU A 249 4.97 21.06 1.52
C GLU A 249 5.34 21.77 0.22
N LYS A 250 6.29 21.22 -0.57
CA LYS A 250 6.69 21.75 -1.88
C LYS A 250 5.79 21.27 -3.02
N GLY A 251 4.72 20.51 -2.71
CA GLY A 251 3.78 20.01 -3.69
C GLY A 251 4.25 18.73 -4.38
N ALA A 252 4.08 18.65 -5.68
CA ALA A 252 4.45 17.47 -6.47
C ALA A 252 5.02 17.88 -7.83
N VAL A 253 5.79 16.98 -8.41
CA VAL A 253 6.31 17.08 -9.79
C VAL A 253 5.69 15.98 -10.61
N VAL A 254 5.08 16.34 -11.75
CA VAL A 254 4.55 15.39 -12.73
C VAL A 254 5.51 15.32 -13.92
N VAL A 255 5.95 14.12 -14.23
CA VAL A 255 6.98 13.87 -15.27
C VAL A 255 6.39 12.97 -16.36
N THR A 256 6.43 13.45 -17.59
CA THR A 256 6.14 12.68 -18.79
C THR A 256 7.37 12.69 -19.72
N PRO A 257 7.40 11.88 -20.79
CA PRO A 257 8.51 11.93 -21.75
C PRO A 257 8.77 13.33 -22.31
N ASP A 258 7.73 14.13 -22.47
CA ASP A 258 7.81 15.43 -23.18
C ASP A 258 7.95 16.63 -22.23
N GLN A 259 7.51 16.51 -20.97
CA GLN A 259 7.44 17.67 -20.07
C GLN A 259 7.58 17.31 -18.59
N THR A 260 7.88 18.31 -17.80
CA THR A 260 7.84 18.30 -16.33
C THR A 260 7.01 19.49 -15.86
N LEU A 261 6.02 19.20 -15.00
CA LEU A 261 5.08 20.17 -14.43
C LEU A 261 5.27 20.25 -12.92
#